data_e26bf808cb8b991f1fd252b9bd0dfd3b
#
_entry.id   e26bf808cb8b991f1fd252b9bd0dfd3b
#
_cell.length_a   1.000
_cell.length_b   1.000
_cell.length_c   1.000
_cell.angle_alpha   90.00
_cell.angle_beta   90.00
_cell.angle_gamma   90.00
#
_symmetry.space_group_name_H-M   'P 1'
#
loop_
_entity.id
_entity.type
_entity.pdbx_description
1 polymer ?
#
loop_
_entity_poly.entity_id
_entity_poly.type
_entity_poly.pdbx_seq_one_letter_code
_entity_poly.pdbx_strand_id
1 'polypeptide(L)'
;LRFAMVGTVLIVLGLSTACAPRVNVHGNAVHLEDIATIEPGVHTRDHVLNKLGSPSSSDPYDDSAWYYISERTETTAFFAPEIVERQVVAIIFDEHGVVKSVDVYDKNSAEVVDPVDRKTPTAGNSLGMIEQMLSNLGRFNKK
;
A
#
# COMPACT_ATOMS: atom_id res chain seq x y z
N LEU A 1 -18.63 52.99 -8.11
CA LEU A 1 -18.53 51.87 -9.11
C LEU A 1 -17.12 51.27 -9.16
N ARG A 2 -16.05 52.12 -9.18
CA ARG A 2 -14.64 51.67 -9.24
C ARG A 2 -14.19 50.90 -7.99
N PHE A 3 -14.62 51.28 -6.81
CA PHE A 3 -14.30 50.58 -5.53
C PHE A 3 -15.01 49.22 -5.40
N ALA A 4 -16.24 49.11 -5.92
CA ALA A 4 -16.97 47.84 -5.94
C ALA A 4 -16.28 46.81 -6.86
N MET A 5 -15.80 47.20 -8.03
CA MET A 5 -15.03 46.35 -8.94
C MET A 5 -13.73 45.83 -8.34
N VAL A 6 -12.97 46.67 -7.63
CA VAL A 6 -11.71 46.27 -7.00
C VAL A 6 -11.96 45.25 -5.88
N GLY A 7 -13.03 45.45 -5.07
CA GLY A 7 -13.41 44.48 -4.04
C GLY A 7 -13.79 43.10 -4.58
N THR A 8 -14.51 43.07 -5.70
CA THR A 8 -14.93 41.79 -6.33
C THR A 8 -13.73 41.04 -6.89
N VAL A 9 -12.76 41.74 -7.52
CA VAL A 9 -11.53 41.12 -8.05
C VAL A 9 -10.67 40.53 -6.93
N LEU A 10 -10.54 41.18 -5.80
CA LEU A 10 -9.77 40.68 -4.65
C LEU A 10 -10.39 39.41 -4.03
N ILE A 11 -11.73 39.33 -3.97
CA ILE A 11 -12.43 38.14 -3.47
C ILE A 11 -12.25 36.96 -4.40
N VAL A 12 -12.27 37.16 -5.71
CA VAL A 12 -12.09 36.09 -6.71
C VAL A 12 -10.65 35.54 -6.70
N LEU A 13 -9.62 36.39 -6.48
CA LEU A 13 -8.24 35.96 -6.36
C LEU A 13 -7.98 35.12 -5.06
N GLY A 14 -8.72 35.39 -3.99
CA GLY A 14 -8.58 34.67 -2.71
C GLY A 14 -9.10 33.23 -2.74
N LEU A 15 -9.99 32.88 -3.67
CA LEU A 15 -10.60 31.53 -3.77
C LEU A 15 -9.76 30.50 -4.55
N SER A 16 -8.68 30.91 -5.20
CA SER A 16 -7.88 30.04 -6.07
C SER A 16 -6.80 29.22 -5.36
N THR A 17 -6.62 29.34 -4.04
CA THR A 17 -5.49 28.69 -3.33
C THR A 17 -5.85 27.41 -2.57
N ALA A 18 -7.06 26.85 -2.75
CA ALA A 18 -7.62 25.85 -1.82
C ALA A 18 -7.41 24.38 -2.21
N CYS A 19 -6.69 24.05 -3.29
CA CYS A 19 -6.54 22.66 -3.76
C CYS A 19 -5.09 22.17 -3.68
N ALA A 20 -4.54 22.08 -2.47
CA ALA A 20 -3.28 21.37 -2.28
C ALA A 20 -3.54 19.83 -2.26
N PRO A 21 -2.77 19.04 -3.00
CA PRO A 21 -2.89 17.59 -2.94
C PRO A 21 -2.51 17.07 -1.55
N ARG A 22 -3.24 16.07 -1.06
CA ARG A 22 -2.89 15.36 0.17
C ARG A 22 -1.90 14.25 -0.19
N VAL A 23 -0.72 14.31 0.41
CA VAL A 23 0.33 13.28 0.26
C VAL A 23 0.26 12.35 1.46
N ASN A 24 0.18 11.04 1.21
CA ASN A 24 0.30 10.00 2.23
C ASN A 24 1.49 9.12 1.88
N VAL A 25 2.30 8.79 2.90
CA VAL A 25 3.43 7.86 2.78
C VAL A 25 3.12 6.64 3.64
N HIS A 26 3.25 5.46 3.06
CA HIS A 26 3.01 4.18 3.71
C HIS A 26 4.25 3.30 3.64
N GLY A 27 4.50 2.51 4.69
CA GLY A 27 5.62 1.58 4.78
C GLY A 27 6.93 2.22 5.24
N ASN A 28 8.03 1.47 5.08
CA ASN A 28 9.37 1.89 5.46
C ASN A 28 10.14 2.35 4.22
N ALA A 29 10.23 3.66 4.04
CA ALA A 29 11.00 4.25 2.96
C ALA A 29 12.50 4.21 3.32
N VAL A 30 13.24 3.35 2.65
CA VAL A 30 14.69 3.24 2.81
C VAL A 30 15.38 4.18 1.81
N HIS A 31 16.35 4.94 2.29
CA HIS A 31 17.11 5.83 1.41
C HIS A 31 18.06 5.04 0.51
N LEU A 32 18.09 5.38 -0.78
CA LEU A 32 18.98 4.73 -1.76
C LEU A 32 20.45 4.80 -1.36
N GLU A 33 20.85 5.87 -0.67
CA GLU A 33 22.22 6.03 -0.14
C GLU A 33 22.54 4.95 0.90
N ASP A 34 21.60 4.60 1.78
CA ASP A 34 21.79 3.56 2.79
C ASP A 34 21.83 2.17 2.15
N ILE A 35 20.99 1.94 1.13
CA ILE A 35 21.01 0.69 0.36
C ILE A 35 22.34 0.50 -0.35
N ALA A 36 22.89 1.55 -0.94
CA ALA A 36 24.17 1.52 -1.65
C ALA A 36 25.37 1.17 -0.73
N THR A 37 25.21 1.31 0.58
CA THR A 37 26.25 0.89 1.54
C THR A 37 26.20 -0.60 1.88
N ILE A 38 25.15 -1.32 1.49
CA ILE A 38 25.02 -2.76 1.77
C ILE A 38 25.80 -3.54 0.72
N GLU A 39 26.89 -4.16 1.14
CA GLU A 39 27.77 -4.95 0.26
C GLU A 39 27.44 -6.45 0.36
N PRO A 40 27.00 -7.09 -0.75
CA PRO A 40 26.83 -8.54 -0.81
C PRO A 40 28.12 -9.29 -0.47
N GLY A 41 27.97 -10.39 0.27
CA GLY A 41 29.09 -11.21 0.73
C GLY A 41 29.85 -10.67 1.94
N VAL A 42 29.55 -9.46 2.42
CA VAL A 42 30.25 -8.80 3.55
C VAL A 42 29.29 -8.57 4.73
N HIS A 43 28.13 -7.97 4.46
CA HIS A 43 27.23 -7.54 5.52
C HIS A 43 26.26 -8.64 5.94
N THR A 44 25.97 -8.70 7.26
CA THR A 44 25.06 -9.66 7.86
C THR A 44 23.67 -9.06 8.09
N ARG A 45 22.69 -9.90 8.46
CA ARG A 45 21.34 -9.48 8.87
C ARG A 45 21.35 -8.39 9.95
N ASP A 46 22.21 -8.56 10.97
CA ASP A 46 22.32 -7.57 12.05
C ASP A 46 22.80 -6.22 11.55
N HIS A 47 23.73 -6.21 10.58
CA HIS A 47 24.18 -4.97 9.96
C HIS A 47 23.05 -4.29 9.18
N VAL A 48 22.31 -5.06 8.38
CA VAL A 48 21.17 -4.56 7.63
C VAL A 48 20.09 -4.02 8.56
N LEU A 49 19.75 -4.74 9.63
CA LEU A 49 18.77 -4.33 10.63
C LEU A 49 19.15 -3.01 11.32
N ASN A 50 20.42 -2.87 11.69
CA ASN A 50 20.92 -1.64 12.31
C ASN A 50 20.94 -0.45 11.36
N LYS A 51 21.17 -0.70 10.07
CA LYS A 51 21.29 0.36 9.05
C LYS A 51 19.94 0.79 8.49
N LEU A 52 19.11 -0.17 8.10
CA LEU A 52 17.83 0.06 7.42
C LEU A 52 16.62 -0.04 8.34
N GLY A 53 16.80 -0.57 9.57
CA GLY A 53 15.69 -0.84 10.48
C GLY A 53 14.98 -2.15 10.16
N SER A 54 13.82 -2.36 10.80
CA SER A 54 13.02 -3.57 10.60
C SER A 54 12.42 -3.61 9.19
N PRO A 55 12.45 -4.78 8.51
CA PRO A 55 11.81 -4.94 7.22
C PRO A 55 10.28 -4.82 7.32
N SER A 56 9.63 -4.48 6.22
CA SER A 56 8.15 -4.46 6.10
C SER A 56 7.57 -5.88 6.07
N SER A 57 8.33 -6.82 5.53
CA SER A 57 7.99 -8.25 5.46
C SER A 57 9.25 -9.09 5.35
N SER A 58 9.20 -10.35 5.81
CA SER A 58 10.25 -11.34 5.61
C SER A 58 9.67 -12.64 5.09
N ASP A 59 10.54 -13.51 4.56
CA ASP A 59 10.13 -14.86 4.17
C ASP A 59 9.67 -15.63 5.43
N PRO A 60 8.46 -16.20 5.41
CA PRO A 60 7.90 -16.87 6.58
C PRO A 60 8.50 -18.27 6.88
N TYR A 61 9.29 -18.82 5.96
CA TYR A 61 9.81 -20.19 6.10
C TYR A 61 11.23 -20.24 6.69
N ASP A 62 12.15 -19.47 6.14
CA ASP A 62 13.56 -19.53 6.50
C ASP A 62 14.22 -18.17 6.74
N ASP A 63 13.42 -17.10 6.67
CA ASP A 63 13.90 -15.72 6.81
C ASP A 63 15.03 -15.36 5.81
N SER A 64 15.03 -16.06 4.65
CA SER A 64 16.06 -15.88 3.63
C SER A 64 15.93 -14.57 2.85
N ALA A 65 14.76 -13.93 2.89
CA ALA A 65 14.50 -12.70 2.17
C ALA A 65 13.79 -11.66 3.06
N TRP A 66 14.30 -10.43 3.03
CA TRP A 66 13.69 -9.27 3.67
C TRP A 66 13.24 -8.26 2.63
N TYR A 67 12.02 -7.75 2.82
CA TYR A 67 11.40 -6.79 1.92
C TYR A 67 11.13 -5.47 2.65
N TYR A 68 11.68 -4.40 2.11
CA TYR A 68 11.39 -3.03 2.52
C TYR A 68 10.47 -2.42 1.47
N ILE A 69 9.25 -2.13 1.86
CA ILE A 69 8.21 -1.67 0.93
C ILE A 69 7.80 -0.27 1.35
N SER A 70 7.85 0.67 0.43
CA SER A 70 7.34 2.02 0.62
C SER A 70 6.49 2.45 -0.57
N GLU A 71 5.45 3.22 -0.27
CA GLU A 71 4.53 3.76 -1.25
C GLU A 71 4.14 5.19 -0.87
N ARG A 72 4.19 6.08 -1.84
CA ARG A 72 3.68 7.44 -1.73
C ARG A 72 2.48 7.62 -2.65
N THR A 73 1.36 8.00 -2.05
CA THR A 73 0.13 8.31 -2.76
C THR A 73 -0.21 9.78 -2.66
N GLU A 74 -0.75 10.34 -3.74
CA GLU A 74 -1.29 11.69 -3.78
C GLU A 74 -2.78 11.65 -4.07
N THR A 75 -3.54 12.44 -3.30
CA THR A 75 -4.98 12.58 -3.48
C THR A 75 -5.30 14.04 -3.75
N THR A 76 -5.82 14.36 -4.92
CA THR A 76 -6.24 15.69 -5.30
C THR A 76 -7.76 15.83 -5.11
N ALA A 77 -8.17 16.72 -4.22
CA ALA A 77 -9.58 16.99 -3.89
C ALA A 77 -10.36 15.69 -3.54
N PHE A 78 -11.34 15.32 -4.37
CA PHE A 78 -12.21 14.15 -4.20
C PHE A 78 -11.90 12.99 -5.16
N PHE A 79 -10.78 13.07 -5.88
CA PHE A 79 -10.35 12.00 -6.78
C PHE A 79 -9.76 10.81 -6.01
N ALA A 80 -9.72 9.66 -6.66
CA ALA A 80 -9.07 8.48 -6.10
C ALA A 80 -7.57 8.74 -5.85
N PRO A 81 -6.99 8.17 -4.77
CA PRO A 81 -5.55 8.26 -4.55
C PRO A 81 -4.77 7.68 -5.73
N GLU A 82 -3.75 8.41 -6.17
CA GLU A 82 -2.82 7.95 -7.20
C GLU A 82 -1.48 7.60 -6.56
N ILE A 83 -0.92 6.45 -6.95
CA ILE A 83 0.42 6.04 -6.52
C ILE A 83 1.42 6.82 -7.36
N VAL A 84 2.09 7.79 -6.75
CA VAL A 84 3.10 8.60 -7.42
C VAL A 84 4.47 7.96 -7.35
N GLU A 85 4.76 7.25 -6.26
CA GLU A 85 6.04 6.58 -6.05
C GLU A 85 5.82 5.26 -5.30
N ARG A 86 6.51 4.22 -5.74
CA ARG A 86 6.59 2.93 -5.05
C ARG A 86 8.02 2.41 -5.15
N GLN A 87 8.55 1.94 -4.04
CA GLN A 87 9.85 1.33 -3.95
C GLN A 87 9.74 0.01 -3.18
N VAL A 88 10.32 -1.04 -3.74
CA VAL A 88 10.47 -2.33 -3.06
C VAL A 88 11.94 -2.69 -3.11
N VAL A 89 12.55 -2.85 -1.94
CA VAL A 89 13.92 -3.33 -1.82
C VAL A 89 13.87 -4.75 -1.28
N ALA A 90 14.36 -5.71 -2.04
CA ALA A 90 14.49 -7.10 -1.65
C ALA A 90 15.96 -7.38 -1.29
N ILE A 91 16.21 -7.84 -0.07
CA ILE A 91 17.52 -8.25 0.40
C ILE A 91 17.48 -9.74 0.65
N ILE A 92 18.25 -10.49 -0.12
CA ILE A 92 18.34 -11.94 -0.01
C ILE A 92 19.59 -12.31 0.81
N PHE A 93 19.41 -13.22 1.75
CA PHE A 93 20.48 -13.72 2.61
C PHE A 93 20.81 -15.18 2.26
N ASP A 94 22.05 -15.57 2.56
CA ASP A 94 22.46 -16.96 2.50
C ASP A 94 22.12 -17.71 3.82
N GLU A 95 22.46 -19.01 3.87
CA GLU A 95 22.24 -19.88 5.03
C GLU A 95 22.98 -19.41 6.29
N HIS A 96 24.01 -18.58 6.15
CA HIS A 96 24.79 -18.01 7.24
C HIS A 96 24.29 -16.63 7.67
N GLY A 97 23.23 -16.10 7.01
CA GLY A 97 22.70 -14.78 7.28
C GLY A 97 23.53 -13.63 6.71
N VAL A 98 24.38 -13.90 5.72
CA VAL A 98 25.14 -12.89 4.98
C VAL A 98 24.32 -12.46 3.75
N VAL A 99 24.36 -11.18 3.41
CA VAL A 99 23.66 -10.63 2.23
C VAL A 99 24.21 -11.28 0.97
N LYS A 100 23.34 -11.93 0.20
CA LYS A 100 23.63 -12.54 -1.09
C LYS A 100 23.37 -11.60 -2.27
N SER A 101 22.22 -10.92 -2.27
CA SER A 101 21.86 -9.90 -3.27
C SER A 101 20.98 -8.83 -2.67
N VAL A 102 21.00 -7.66 -3.32
CA VAL A 102 20.13 -6.52 -3.03
C VAL A 102 19.50 -6.08 -4.35
N ASP A 103 18.18 -6.19 -4.44
CA ASP A 103 17.41 -5.87 -5.63
C ASP A 103 16.45 -4.72 -5.32
N VAL A 104 16.43 -3.69 -6.16
CA VAL A 104 15.57 -2.51 -6.01
C VAL A 104 14.58 -2.45 -7.16
N TYR A 105 13.30 -2.44 -6.83
CA TYR A 105 12.20 -2.32 -7.79
C TYR A 105 11.47 -0.99 -7.55
N ASP A 106 11.17 -0.30 -8.64
CA ASP A 106 10.39 0.93 -8.64
C ASP A 106 8.94 0.70 -9.14
N LYS A 107 8.14 1.77 -9.21
CA LYS A 107 6.77 1.74 -9.73
C LYS A 107 6.70 1.16 -11.16
N ASN A 108 7.73 1.39 -11.99
CA ASN A 108 7.73 0.98 -13.40
C ASN A 108 8.08 -0.50 -13.57
N SER A 109 8.68 -1.11 -12.54
CA SER A 109 8.98 -2.55 -12.50
C SER A 109 7.76 -3.41 -12.14
N ALA A 110 6.61 -2.79 -11.84
CA ALA A 110 5.40 -3.49 -11.47
C ALA A 110 4.72 -4.09 -12.71
N GLU A 111 4.48 -5.40 -12.67
CA GLU A 111 3.66 -6.11 -13.66
C GLU A 111 2.19 -6.09 -13.22
N VAL A 112 1.29 -5.79 -14.17
CA VAL A 112 -0.16 -5.86 -13.92
C VAL A 112 -0.57 -7.34 -13.91
N VAL A 113 -0.92 -7.85 -12.74
CA VAL A 113 -1.45 -9.22 -12.58
C VAL A 113 -2.95 -9.16 -12.79
N ASP A 114 -3.46 -9.82 -13.84
CA ASP A 114 -4.89 -10.04 -14.03
C ASP A 114 -5.37 -11.12 -13.04
N PRO A 115 -6.27 -10.79 -12.09
CA PRO A 115 -6.82 -11.77 -11.17
C PRO A 115 -7.61 -12.82 -11.95
N VAL A 116 -7.33 -14.10 -11.70
CA VAL A 116 -8.09 -15.18 -12.31
C VAL A 116 -9.51 -15.17 -11.75
N ASP A 117 -10.51 -14.96 -12.60
CA ASP A 117 -11.96 -14.96 -12.28
C ASP A 117 -12.47 -16.38 -11.91
N ARG A 118 -11.67 -17.16 -11.21
CA ARG A 118 -12.08 -18.48 -10.73
C ARG A 118 -12.86 -18.33 -9.43
N LYS A 119 -14.17 -18.44 -9.52
CA LYS A 119 -15.04 -18.58 -8.35
C LYS A 119 -14.98 -20.01 -7.84
N THR A 120 -14.50 -20.21 -6.62
CA THR A 120 -14.64 -21.48 -5.92
C THR A 120 -16.11 -21.63 -5.51
N PRO A 121 -16.87 -22.63 -6.02
CA PRO A 121 -18.21 -22.87 -5.53
C PRO A 121 -18.12 -23.30 -4.08
N THR A 122 -18.40 -22.40 -3.17
CA THR A 122 -18.65 -22.75 -1.77
C THR A 122 -20.05 -23.32 -1.70
N ALA A 123 -20.18 -24.56 -1.20
CA ALA A 123 -21.46 -25.15 -0.85
C ALA A 123 -22.06 -24.45 0.39
N GLY A 124 -22.29 -23.15 0.25
CA GLY A 124 -23.11 -22.38 1.19
C GLY A 124 -24.56 -22.80 0.99
N ASN A 125 -25.23 -23.12 2.09
CA ASN A 125 -26.65 -23.40 2.08
C ASN A 125 -27.41 -22.15 1.60
N SER A 126 -27.65 -22.07 0.28
CA SER A 126 -28.47 -21.01 -0.31
C SER A 126 -29.94 -21.31 0.00
N LEU A 127 -30.33 -21.16 1.26
CA LEU A 127 -31.74 -21.04 1.61
C LEU A 127 -32.26 -19.84 0.85
N GLY A 128 -33.11 -20.08 -0.12
CA GLY A 128 -33.74 -19.03 -0.91
C GLY A 128 -34.39 -18.02 0.02
N MET A 129 -34.38 -16.75 -0.36
CA MET A 129 -34.96 -15.64 0.43
C MET A 129 -36.40 -15.96 0.89
N ILE A 130 -37.12 -16.75 0.12
CA ILE A 130 -38.51 -17.23 0.39
C ILE A 130 -38.52 -18.25 1.54
N GLU A 131 -37.57 -19.21 1.58
CA GLU A 131 -37.47 -20.20 2.66
C GLU A 131 -37.09 -19.54 3.98
N GLN A 132 -36.23 -18.51 3.93
CA GLN A 132 -35.82 -17.74 5.11
C GLN A 132 -36.99 -16.89 5.67
N MET A 133 -37.86 -16.36 4.83
CA MET A 133 -39.09 -15.67 5.25
C MET A 133 -40.10 -16.66 5.85
N LEU A 134 -40.27 -17.83 5.24
CA LEU A 134 -41.24 -18.85 5.72
C LEU A 134 -40.77 -19.48 7.03
N SER A 135 -39.50 -19.70 7.23
CA SER A 135 -38.96 -20.24 8.48
C SER A 135 -39.10 -19.29 9.69
N ASN A 136 -39.18 -17.98 9.41
CA ASN A 136 -39.40 -16.97 10.44
C ASN A 136 -40.89 -16.85 10.84
N LEU A 137 -41.81 -17.11 9.91
CA LEU A 137 -43.28 -17.03 10.20
C LEU A 137 -43.76 -18.11 11.16
N GLY A 138 -43.10 -19.28 11.20
CA GLY A 138 -43.46 -20.37 12.11
C GLY A 138 -42.99 -20.23 13.55
N ARG A 139 -42.09 -19.25 13.84
CA ARG A 139 -41.46 -19.09 15.15
C ARG A 139 -42.30 -18.35 16.19
N PHE A 140 -43.34 -17.65 15.76
CA PHE A 140 -44.21 -16.84 16.62
C PHE A 140 -45.46 -17.56 17.11
N ASN A 141 -45.67 -18.83 16.77
CA ASN A 141 -46.90 -19.54 17.10
C ASN A 141 -46.69 -20.74 18.02
N LYS A 142 -45.82 -20.65 19.02
CA LYS A 142 -45.76 -21.59 20.17
C LYS A 142 -46.42 -20.93 21.38
N LYS A 143 -47.69 -21.26 21.57
CA LYS A 143 -48.36 -21.23 22.88
C LYS A 143 -47.98 -22.46 23.68
#